data_77cb9a1eb288166ea0d7be7365f4c745
#
_entry.id   77cb9a1eb288166ea0d7be7365f4c745
#
_cell.length_a   1.000
_cell.length_b   1.000
_cell.length_c   1.000
_cell.angle_alpha   90.00
_cell.angle_beta   90.00
_cell.angle_gamma   90.00
#
_symmetry.space_group_name_H-M   'P 1'
#
loop_
_entity.id
_entity.type
_entity.pdbx_description
1 polymer ?
#
loop_
_entity_poly.entity_id
_entity_poly.type
_entity_poly.pdbx_seq_one_letter_code
_entity_poly.pdbx_strand_id
1 'polypeptide(L)'
;MKVKKKGEGEKVKVNSGVKFFSSLVLCLASSSLLAGVIQPLWPEGKIPDYRENQIAAPEEIACKPGFDRAAHRMPYLEWSEKPANPNGACVILISGGGYGCTCDGPAFRPLEDLLLDNGVTCVWLWYRTPRPDGLPIYQSGWEDGQRAVRLVRAAAKERGFDPERIGVLGCSAGSHLSVMLATSALTPAYAKVDATDDIPCHVNFALPMCVAYALTDGLTGRNTRDGDAPDVKLNPSFKFDAKTCPMCMFHGGNDPYSPNGSTQIYRQLRRMKIPAELHLDPDRGHGPVDVKKFGRAIEFMRQMGYLGEVDPEVELMKRYANDFARGGYEKEDVWPKDKMPDAQTNQCTPYIEWHSPKELKTKAIQIIYSGGCYTGNDPNGFEVAPARRFLNEKGMTVVTMKYRTPRPAGMQKHVTAWADLQRAIRIVRSKAAAKGLDPNRIGIMGSSAGGHLTLMGATSSKRQAYDHRLDEADGLPCNANWAVAIYPAYALTDGGEEPNAKGGNEDDARLVPEFSFDLATCPILFIHGDADGWAAMNSVKCWEQLRRMGIQGELHTLAKRNHCFQRVATPGTGSYTWLERIWDFMTQKGFNK
;
A
#
# COMPACT_ATOMS: atom_id res chain seq x y z
N MET A 1 -45.33 12.33 -65.27
CA MET A 1 -44.80 11.29 -66.13
C MET A 1 -44.43 10.13 -65.22
N LYS A 2 -45.33 9.20 -65.03
CA LYS A 2 -45.37 7.77 -65.33
C LYS A 2 -43.94 7.18 -65.44
N VAL A 3 -43.58 6.13 -64.70
CA VAL A 3 -43.91 4.74 -64.96
C VAL A 3 -43.67 3.86 -63.72
N LYS A 4 -44.58 2.93 -63.54
CA LYS A 4 -44.64 1.75 -62.65
C LYS A 4 -43.60 0.67 -63.00
N LYS A 5 -43.21 -0.19 -61.97
CA LYS A 5 -43.52 -1.66 -61.87
C LYS A 5 -42.64 -2.25 -60.77
N LYS A 6 -43.23 -2.95 -59.78
CA LYS A 6 -43.59 -4.37 -59.63
C LYS A 6 -42.42 -5.36 -59.75
N GLY A 7 -42.25 -6.16 -58.73
CA GLY A 7 -41.54 -7.44 -58.66
C GLY A 7 -41.47 -7.88 -57.21
N GLU A 8 -42.32 -8.60 -56.81
CA GLU A 8 -42.58 -9.95 -56.30
C GLU A 8 -41.55 -10.51 -55.32
N GLY A 9 -42.06 -10.95 -54.20
CA GLY A 9 -41.33 -11.49 -53.06
C GLY A 9 -40.90 -12.94 -53.27
N GLU A 10 -39.78 -13.27 -52.70
CA GLU A 10 -39.42 -14.66 -52.40
C GLU A 10 -39.22 -14.80 -50.91
N LYS A 11 -40.05 -15.66 -50.31
CA LYS A 11 -39.91 -16.14 -48.94
C LYS A 11 -38.79 -17.17 -48.91
N VAL A 12 -37.64 -16.83 -48.32
CA VAL A 12 -36.63 -17.81 -47.98
C VAL A 12 -36.98 -18.41 -46.61
N LYS A 13 -37.31 -19.70 -46.64
CA LYS A 13 -37.43 -20.55 -45.46
C LYS A 13 -36.04 -20.68 -44.82
N VAL A 14 -35.87 -20.20 -43.61
CA VAL A 14 -34.70 -20.51 -42.79
C VAL A 14 -34.90 -21.91 -42.18
N ASN A 15 -34.12 -22.87 -42.63
CA ASN A 15 -34.01 -24.18 -42.07
C ASN A 15 -33.11 -24.12 -40.81
N SER A 16 -33.68 -24.43 -39.70
CA SER A 16 -32.96 -24.69 -38.43
C SER A 16 -32.12 -25.94 -38.54
N GLY A 17 -30.81 -25.80 -38.54
CA GLY A 17 -29.90 -26.93 -38.57
C GLY A 17 -28.43 -26.50 -38.48
N VAL A 18 -28.02 -25.89 -37.37
CA VAL A 18 -26.59 -25.71 -37.10
C VAL A 18 -26.09 -26.94 -36.36
N LYS A 19 -25.51 -27.87 -37.11
CA LYS A 19 -24.68 -28.95 -36.55
C LYS A 19 -23.37 -28.36 -36.07
N PHE A 20 -23.15 -28.35 -34.75
CA PHE A 20 -21.85 -28.09 -34.20
C PHE A 20 -20.88 -29.21 -34.55
N PHE A 21 -19.87 -28.90 -35.32
CA PHE A 21 -18.74 -29.80 -35.58
C PHE A 21 -17.81 -29.80 -34.37
N SER A 22 -17.74 -30.93 -33.67
CA SER A 22 -16.62 -31.26 -32.82
C SER A 22 -15.44 -31.64 -33.71
N SER A 23 -14.55 -30.68 -33.94
CA SER A 23 -13.27 -30.98 -34.55
C SER A 23 -12.16 -30.51 -33.61
N LEU A 24 -11.57 -31.49 -32.93
CA LEU A 24 -10.27 -31.36 -32.30
C LEU A 24 -9.24 -31.13 -33.42
N VAL A 25 -8.96 -29.88 -33.74
CA VAL A 25 -7.87 -29.53 -34.67
C VAL A 25 -6.61 -29.36 -33.85
N LEU A 26 -5.78 -30.40 -33.85
CA LEU A 26 -4.36 -30.29 -33.53
C LEU A 26 -3.70 -29.51 -34.66
N CYS A 27 -3.56 -28.21 -34.54
CA CYS A 27 -2.71 -27.41 -35.43
C CYS A 27 -1.41 -27.07 -34.71
N LEU A 28 -0.38 -27.79 -35.07
CA LEU A 28 1.00 -27.33 -34.98
C LEU A 28 1.18 -26.17 -36.00
N ALA A 29 1.15 -24.96 -35.52
CA ALA A 29 1.58 -23.80 -36.30
C ALA A 29 2.21 -22.76 -35.36
N SER A 30 3.38 -22.35 -35.77
CA SER A 30 4.29 -21.34 -35.25
C SER A 30 3.64 -20.08 -34.66
N SER A 31 4.00 -19.79 -33.40
CA SER A 31 4.30 -18.50 -32.77
C SER A 31 3.72 -17.20 -33.36
N SER A 32 2.44 -16.98 -33.17
CA SER A 32 1.87 -15.68 -32.83
C SER A 32 0.67 -15.96 -31.93
N LEU A 33 0.90 -16.01 -30.61
CA LEU A 33 -0.18 -16.06 -29.63
C LEU A 33 -0.84 -14.68 -29.59
N LEU A 34 -1.97 -14.59 -30.30
CA LEU A 34 -2.78 -13.38 -30.48
C LEU A 34 -3.39 -12.94 -29.14
N ALA A 35 -3.43 -11.62 -28.93
CA ALA A 35 -4.28 -10.97 -27.93
C ALA A 35 -5.75 -11.38 -28.13
N GLY A 36 -6.51 -11.44 -27.03
CA GLY A 36 -7.94 -11.70 -27.09
C GLY A 36 -8.32 -13.19 -27.28
N VAL A 37 -7.42 -14.14 -27.01
CA VAL A 37 -7.79 -15.57 -26.99
C VAL A 37 -8.73 -15.84 -25.82
N ILE A 38 -9.99 -16.13 -26.13
CA ILE A 38 -11.02 -16.46 -25.16
C ILE A 38 -11.01 -17.97 -24.90
N GLN A 39 -10.95 -18.33 -23.61
CA GLN A 39 -10.97 -19.73 -23.14
C GLN A 39 -12.11 -19.92 -22.14
N PRO A 40 -13.17 -20.70 -22.45
CA PRO A 40 -14.20 -21.03 -21.50
C PRO A 40 -13.64 -21.70 -20.25
N LEU A 41 -14.18 -21.39 -19.06
CA LEU A 41 -13.74 -21.99 -17.80
C LEU A 41 -14.24 -23.42 -17.64
N TRP A 42 -15.46 -23.69 -18.06
CA TRP A 42 -16.15 -24.94 -17.79
C TRP A 42 -16.48 -25.72 -19.07
N PRO A 43 -16.45 -27.03 -19.03
CA PRO A 43 -17.03 -27.85 -20.10
C PRO A 43 -18.53 -27.56 -20.25
N GLU A 44 -19.05 -27.72 -21.45
CA GLU A 44 -20.46 -27.50 -21.76
C GLU A 44 -21.38 -28.31 -20.80
N GLY A 45 -22.35 -27.61 -20.23
CA GLY A 45 -23.34 -28.21 -19.30
C GLY A 45 -22.81 -28.63 -17.92
N LYS A 46 -21.53 -28.27 -17.56
CA LYS A 46 -20.91 -28.67 -16.30
C LYS A 46 -20.55 -27.51 -15.37
N ILE A 47 -21.18 -26.35 -15.56
CA ILE A 47 -20.95 -25.20 -14.66
C ILE A 47 -21.59 -25.51 -13.31
N PRO A 48 -20.82 -25.49 -12.19
CA PRO A 48 -21.36 -25.69 -10.85
C PRO A 48 -22.40 -24.60 -10.51
N ASP A 49 -23.43 -24.97 -9.75
CA ASP A 49 -24.47 -24.05 -9.27
C ASP A 49 -25.05 -23.09 -10.35
N TYR A 50 -25.04 -23.53 -11.62
CA TYR A 50 -25.56 -22.73 -12.73
C TYR A 50 -27.05 -22.48 -12.59
N ARG A 51 -27.45 -21.23 -12.68
CA ARG A 51 -28.84 -20.78 -12.60
C ARG A 51 -29.16 -19.89 -13.79
N GLU A 52 -30.16 -20.29 -14.57
CA GLU A 52 -30.57 -19.60 -15.80
C GLU A 52 -31.14 -18.19 -15.52
N ASN A 53 -31.76 -18.01 -14.35
CA ASN A 53 -32.45 -16.81 -13.92
C ASN A 53 -31.67 -16.07 -12.79
N GLN A 54 -30.39 -15.84 -12.97
CA GLN A 54 -29.65 -14.98 -12.02
C GLN A 54 -30.22 -13.56 -12.07
N ILE A 55 -30.52 -13.01 -10.88
CA ILE A 55 -31.15 -11.69 -10.72
C ILE A 55 -30.26 -10.61 -11.34
N ALA A 56 -30.85 -9.71 -12.11
CA ALA A 56 -30.16 -8.51 -12.58
C ALA A 56 -29.58 -7.73 -11.38
N ALA A 57 -28.40 -7.15 -11.54
CA ALA A 57 -27.82 -6.30 -10.52
C ALA A 57 -28.82 -5.18 -10.15
N PRO A 58 -28.99 -4.84 -8.86
CA PRO A 58 -29.79 -3.69 -8.48
C PRO A 58 -29.36 -2.45 -9.29
N GLU A 59 -30.33 -1.64 -9.73
CA GLU A 59 -30.08 -0.38 -10.47
C GLU A 59 -29.13 0.58 -9.72
N GLU A 60 -29.02 0.43 -8.40
CA GLU A 60 -28.12 1.20 -7.54
C GLU A 60 -26.62 0.97 -7.79
N ILE A 61 -26.22 -0.10 -8.49
CA ILE A 61 -24.85 -0.24 -8.96
C ILE A 61 -24.70 0.51 -10.30
N ALA A 62 -25.07 1.80 -10.27
CA ALA A 62 -24.82 2.68 -11.41
C ALA A 62 -23.32 2.89 -11.57
N CYS A 63 -22.72 2.29 -12.62
CA CYS A 63 -21.36 2.63 -13.02
C CYS A 63 -21.28 4.13 -13.30
N LYS A 64 -20.18 4.73 -12.84
CA LYS A 64 -19.82 6.07 -13.28
C LYS A 64 -19.64 6.07 -14.81
N PRO A 65 -19.94 7.19 -15.50
CA PRO A 65 -19.67 7.29 -16.93
C PRO A 65 -18.23 6.87 -17.26
N GLY A 66 -18.05 6.02 -18.26
CA GLY A 66 -16.74 5.49 -18.68
C GLY A 66 -16.39 4.08 -18.16
N PHE A 67 -17.30 3.41 -17.45
CA PHE A 67 -17.15 1.99 -17.12
C PHE A 67 -18.14 1.16 -17.93
N ASP A 68 -17.63 0.30 -18.80
CA ASP A 68 -18.45 -0.69 -19.48
C ASP A 68 -18.80 -1.80 -18.50
N ARG A 69 -20.08 -2.17 -18.46
CA ARG A 69 -20.61 -3.23 -17.61
C ARG A 69 -20.96 -4.42 -18.48
N ALA A 70 -20.43 -5.55 -18.12
CA ALA A 70 -20.87 -6.78 -18.69
C ALA A 70 -21.39 -7.73 -17.59
N ALA A 71 -22.54 -8.34 -17.84
CA ALA A 71 -23.01 -9.49 -17.08
C ALA A 71 -22.55 -10.76 -17.80
N HIS A 72 -21.74 -11.58 -17.13
CA HIS A 72 -21.21 -12.81 -17.72
C HIS A 72 -21.91 -14.03 -17.11
N ARG A 73 -22.80 -14.65 -17.88
CA ARG A 73 -23.44 -15.93 -17.49
C ARG A 73 -22.52 -17.12 -17.75
N MET A 74 -21.70 -16.99 -18.78
CA MET A 74 -20.69 -17.99 -19.18
C MET A 74 -19.31 -17.40 -18.85
N PRO A 75 -18.63 -17.90 -17.82
CA PRO A 75 -17.34 -17.36 -17.42
C PRO A 75 -16.21 -17.86 -18.34
N TYR A 76 -15.21 -16.99 -18.54
CA TYR A 76 -14.09 -17.30 -19.43
C TYR A 76 -12.81 -16.58 -19.00
N LEU A 77 -11.68 -17.07 -19.51
CA LEU A 77 -10.41 -16.35 -19.51
C LEU A 77 -10.23 -15.63 -20.82
N GLU A 78 -9.73 -14.41 -20.76
CA GLU A 78 -9.27 -13.63 -21.92
C GLU A 78 -7.79 -13.33 -21.75
N TRP A 79 -6.96 -13.91 -22.61
CA TRP A 79 -5.52 -13.75 -22.56
C TRP A 79 -5.11 -12.44 -23.22
N SER A 80 -4.33 -11.62 -22.51
CA SER A 80 -3.74 -10.39 -23.05
C SER A 80 -2.65 -10.68 -24.07
N GLU A 81 -2.17 -9.65 -24.73
CA GLU A 81 -0.99 -9.75 -25.60
C GLU A 81 0.21 -10.29 -24.82
N LYS A 82 1.06 -11.03 -25.51
CA LYS A 82 2.28 -11.54 -24.90
C LYS A 82 3.22 -10.38 -24.60
N PRO A 83 3.76 -10.27 -23.38
CA PRO A 83 4.74 -9.22 -23.08
C PRO A 83 5.99 -9.36 -23.95
N ALA A 84 6.58 -8.20 -24.34
CA ALA A 84 7.74 -8.17 -25.23
C ALA A 84 8.96 -8.94 -24.64
N ASN A 85 9.16 -8.86 -23.33
CA ASN A 85 10.26 -9.51 -22.61
C ASN A 85 9.70 -10.33 -21.43
N PRO A 86 9.16 -11.54 -21.64
CA PRO A 86 8.56 -12.33 -20.58
C PRO A 86 9.53 -12.64 -19.47
N ASN A 87 9.13 -12.40 -18.22
CA ASN A 87 9.96 -12.67 -17.04
C ASN A 87 9.59 -13.97 -16.30
N GLY A 88 8.56 -14.67 -16.77
CA GLY A 88 8.05 -15.91 -16.19
C GLY A 88 6.93 -15.73 -15.17
N ALA A 89 6.54 -14.53 -14.80
CA ALA A 89 5.36 -14.31 -13.95
C ALA A 89 4.07 -14.25 -14.79
N CYS A 90 2.95 -14.63 -14.16
CA CYS A 90 1.61 -14.49 -14.72
C CYS A 90 0.67 -13.87 -13.68
N VAL A 91 -0.20 -12.93 -14.08
CA VAL A 91 -1.19 -12.30 -13.20
C VAL A 91 -2.59 -12.47 -13.79
N ILE A 92 -3.50 -13.01 -12.98
CA ILE A 92 -4.93 -13.08 -13.28
C ILE A 92 -5.57 -11.77 -12.83
N LEU A 93 -6.17 -11.04 -13.77
CA LEU A 93 -6.82 -9.75 -13.54
C LEU A 93 -8.30 -9.98 -13.23
N ILE A 94 -8.78 -9.46 -12.09
CA ILE A 94 -10.14 -9.69 -11.59
C ILE A 94 -10.81 -8.35 -11.31
N SER A 95 -11.72 -7.95 -12.18
CA SER A 95 -12.40 -6.65 -12.04
C SER A 95 -13.41 -6.63 -10.88
N GLY A 96 -13.78 -5.43 -10.45
CA GLY A 96 -14.86 -5.20 -9.50
C GLY A 96 -16.25 -5.23 -10.15
N GLY A 97 -17.24 -4.76 -9.41
CA GLY A 97 -18.64 -4.67 -9.86
C GLY A 97 -19.64 -5.25 -8.86
N GLY A 98 -19.23 -5.40 -7.58
CA GLY A 98 -20.10 -5.83 -6.47
C GLY A 98 -20.66 -7.23 -6.63
N TYR A 99 -20.03 -8.09 -7.44
CA TYR A 99 -20.55 -9.38 -7.88
C TYR A 99 -21.87 -9.29 -8.68
N GLY A 100 -22.32 -8.08 -9.02
CA GLY A 100 -23.50 -7.85 -9.85
C GLY A 100 -23.15 -7.73 -11.33
N CYS A 101 -21.93 -7.30 -11.63
CA CYS A 101 -21.36 -7.17 -12.97
C CYS A 101 -19.84 -7.27 -12.87
N THR A 102 -19.16 -7.28 -14.02
CA THR A 102 -17.73 -7.04 -14.13
C THR A 102 -17.49 -5.71 -14.81
N CYS A 103 -16.39 -5.03 -14.50
CA CYS A 103 -16.06 -3.72 -15.04
C CYS A 103 -14.63 -3.77 -15.61
N ASP A 104 -14.46 -3.58 -16.92
CA ASP A 104 -13.16 -3.49 -17.61
C ASP A 104 -12.71 -2.05 -17.89
N GLY A 105 -13.15 -1.13 -17.04
CA GLY A 105 -13.01 0.30 -17.27
C GLY A 105 -11.57 0.79 -17.50
N PRO A 106 -11.44 1.99 -18.10
CA PRO A 106 -10.15 2.59 -18.47
C PRO A 106 -9.19 2.79 -17.29
N ALA A 107 -9.67 2.70 -16.06
CA ALA A 107 -8.83 2.80 -14.86
C ALA A 107 -8.06 1.51 -14.53
N PHE A 108 -8.43 0.36 -15.10
CA PHE A 108 -7.77 -0.94 -14.82
C PHE A 108 -6.77 -1.30 -15.94
N ARG A 109 -7.05 -0.94 -17.21
CA ARG A 109 -6.17 -1.23 -18.36
C ARG A 109 -4.75 -0.67 -18.19
N PRO A 110 -4.52 0.56 -17.69
CA PRO A 110 -3.17 1.06 -17.45
C PRO A 110 -2.34 0.25 -16.46
N LEU A 111 -2.98 -0.49 -15.55
CA LEU A 111 -2.28 -1.39 -14.62
C LEU A 111 -1.84 -2.68 -15.31
N GLU A 112 -2.65 -3.18 -16.24
CA GLU A 112 -2.30 -4.27 -17.15
C GLU A 112 -1.11 -3.88 -18.03
N ASP A 113 -1.15 -2.70 -18.65
CA ASP A 113 -0.06 -2.19 -19.49
C ASP A 113 1.25 -2.14 -18.70
N LEU A 114 1.22 -1.65 -17.46
CA LEU A 114 2.40 -1.62 -16.58
C LEU A 114 2.94 -3.02 -16.26
N LEU A 115 2.06 -4.02 -16.06
CA LEU A 115 2.46 -5.41 -15.86
C LEU A 115 3.12 -5.98 -17.12
N LEU A 116 2.50 -5.78 -18.29
CA LEU A 116 3.03 -6.22 -19.59
C LEU A 116 4.40 -5.58 -19.90
N ASP A 117 4.54 -4.27 -19.65
CA ASP A 117 5.81 -3.53 -19.81
C ASP A 117 6.92 -4.07 -18.89
N ASN A 118 6.55 -4.65 -17.74
CA ASN A 118 7.48 -5.32 -16.83
C ASN A 118 7.62 -6.82 -17.10
N GLY A 119 7.17 -7.31 -18.25
CA GLY A 119 7.37 -8.69 -18.69
C GLY A 119 6.42 -9.72 -18.07
N VAL A 120 5.35 -9.28 -17.41
CA VAL A 120 4.38 -10.15 -16.76
C VAL A 120 3.30 -10.59 -17.76
N THR A 121 3.05 -11.89 -17.87
CA THR A 121 1.91 -12.39 -18.64
C THR A 121 0.61 -12.06 -17.94
N CYS A 122 -0.38 -11.51 -18.66
CA CYS A 122 -1.67 -11.13 -18.09
C CYS A 122 -2.81 -11.96 -18.69
N VAL A 123 -3.81 -12.25 -17.86
CA VAL A 123 -5.04 -12.93 -18.25
C VAL A 123 -6.21 -12.40 -17.43
N TRP A 124 -7.29 -11.98 -18.12
CA TRP A 124 -8.50 -11.53 -17.48
C TRP A 124 -9.39 -12.71 -17.09
N LEU A 125 -9.91 -12.71 -15.88
CA LEU A 125 -10.99 -13.59 -15.44
C LEU A 125 -12.32 -12.85 -15.52
N TRP A 126 -13.17 -13.25 -16.44
CA TRP A 126 -14.54 -12.81 -16.56
C TRP A 126 -15.43 -13.83 -15.85
N TYR A 127 -15.59 -13.63 -14.52
CA TYR A 127 -16.35 -14.54 -13.66
C TYR A 127 -17.85 -14.31 -13.79
N ARG A 128 -18.66 -15.30 -13.41
CA ARG A 128 -20.13 -15.24 -13.49
C ARG A 128 -20.71 -14.11 -12.66
N THR A 129 -21.54 -13.30 -13.31
CA THR A 129 -22.36 -12.24 -12.75
C THR A 129 -23.74 -12.25 -13.42
N PRO A 130 -24.79 -11.77 -12.74
CA PRO A 130 -24.85 -11.24 -11.39
C PRO A 130 -24.67 -12.33 -10.31
N ARG A 131 -24.51 -11.87 -9.04
CA ARG A 131 -24.40 -12.76 -7.87
C ARG A 131 -25.55 -13.79 -7.80
N PRO A 132 -25.27 -15.02 -7.34
CA PRO A 132 -26.27 -16.06 -7.30
C PRO A 132 -27.33 -15.77 -6.22
N ASP A 133 -28.59 -16.10 -6.51
CA ASP A 133 -29.67 -16.03 -5.52
C ASP A 133 -29.60 -17.22 -4.56
N GLY A 134 -29.83 -16.97 -3.27
CA GLY A 134 -29.85 -17.98 -2.21
C GLY A 134 -28.48 -18.59 -1.87
N LEU A 135 -27.37 -18.05 -2.41
CA LEU A 135 -26.00 -18.43 -2.08
C LEU A 135 -25.22 -17.19 -1.59
N PRO A 136 -24.05 -17.38 -0.95
CA PRO A 136 -23.15 -16.26 -0.66
C PRO A 136 -22.85 -15.46 -1.93
N ILE A 137 -22.79 -14.12 -1.80
CA ILE A 137 -22.64 -13.21 -2.95
C ILE A 137 -21.41 -13.51 -3.84
N TYR A 138 -20.41 -14.16 -3.28
CA TYR A 138 -19.14 -14.49 -3.93
C TYR A 138 -19.11 -15.92 -4.52
N GLN A 139 -20.11 -16.77 -4.26
CA GLN A 139 -20.00 -18.21 -4.52
C GLN A 139 -19.64 -18.54 -5.96
N SER A 140 -20.41 -18.05 -6.93
CA SER A 140 -20.12 -18.31 -8.36
C SER A 140 -18.75 -17.75 -8.79
N GLY A 141 -18.40 -16.54 -8.31
CA GLY A 141 -17.08 -15.96 -8.59
C GLY A 141 -15.93 -16.78 -7.98
N TRP A 142 -16.15 -17.39 -6.80
CA TRP A 142 -15.14 -18.22 -6.15
C TRP A 142 -14.93 -19.57 -6.86
N GLU A 143 -15.98 -20.19 -7.31
CA GLU A 143 -15.92 -21.40 -8.16
C GLU A 143 -15.13 -21.10 -9.45
N ASP A 144 -15.51 -20.03 -10.15
CA ASP A 144 -14.85 -19.60 -11.37
C ASP A 144 -13.38 -19.21 -11.12
N GLY A 145 -13.10 -18.56 -10.01
CA GLY A 145 -11.75 -18.16 -9.62
C GLY A 145 -10.82 -19.35 -9.38
N GLN A 146 -11.26 -20.36 -8.61
CA GLN A 146 -10.48 -21.58 -8.40
C GLN A 146 -10.25 -22.33 -9.72
N ARG A 147 -11.28 -22.42 -10.57
CA ARG A 147 -11.17 -23.05 -11.89
C ARG A 147 -10.20 -22.30 -12.79
N ALA A 148 -10.26 -20.96 -12.79
CA ALA A 148 -9.36 -20.10 -13.56
C ALA A 148 -7.90 -20.33 -13.18
N VAL A 149 -7.57 -20.36 -11.88
CA VAL A 149 -6.18 -20.63 -11.42
C VAL A 149 -5.68 -21.98 -11.92
N ARG A 150 -6.52 -23.03 -11.90
CA ARG A 150 -6.16 -24.36 -12.42
C ARG A 150 -5.86 -24.34 -13.91
N LEU A 151 -6.73 -23.69 -14.71
CA LEU A 151 -6.55 -23.57 -16.16
C LEU A 151 -5.32 -22.75 -16.51
N VAL A 152 -5.08 -21.62 -15.81
CA VAL A 152 -3.88 -20.80 -15.99
C VAL A 152 -2.64 -21.62 -15.67
N ARG A 153 -2.61 -22.35 -14.56
CA ARG A 153 -1.47 -23.21 -14.20
C ARG A 153 -1.24 -24.32 -15.21
N ALA A 154 -2.29 -24.92 -15.76
CA ALA A 154 -2.19 -25.91 -16.83
C ALA A 154 -1.55 -25.33 -18.11
N ALA A 155 -1.87 -24.08 -18.44
CA ALA A 155 -1.36 -23.40 -19.64
C ALA A 155 0.08 -22.85 -19.50
N ALA A 156 0.69 -22.92 -18.32
CA ALA A 156 1.96 -22.26 -18.01
C ALA A 156 3.09 -22.62 -19.00
N LYS A 157 3.28 -23.92 -19.27
CA LYS A 157 4.31 -24.40 -20.19
C LYS A 157 4.09 -23.90 -21.62
N GLU A 158 2.88 -24.00 -22.11
CA GLU A 158 2.50 -23.57 -23.47
C GLU A 158 2.68 -22.06 -23.66
N ARG A 159 2.31 -21.27 -22.65
CA ARG A 159 2.37 -19.82 -22.70
C ARG A 159 3.71 -19.21 -22.25
N GLY A 160 4.61 -20.03 -21.75
CA GLY A 160 6.00 -19.65 -21.43
C GLY A 160 6.15 -18.89 -20.13
N PHE A 161 5.35 -19.20 -19.09
CA PHE A 161 5.54 -18.69 -17.73
C PHE A 161 5.70 -19.83 -16.69
N ASP A 162 6.12 -19.47 -15.49
CA ASP A 162 6.35 -20.40 -14.39
C ASP A 162 5.04 -20.66 -13.63
N PRO A 163 4.58 -21.93 -13.50
CA PRO A 163 3.38 -22.27 -12.72
C PRO A 163 3.47 -21.93 -11.23
N GLU A 164 4.68 -21.68 -10.71
CA GLU A 164 4.92 -21.24 -9.33
C GLU A 164 5.08 -19.71 -9.20
N ARG A 165 4.76 -18.94 -10.27
CA ARG A 165 4.75 -17.48 -10.28
C ARG A 165 3.44 -16.89 -10.77
N ILE A 166 2.32 -17.50 -10.33
CA ILE A 166 0.97 -17.05 -10.67
C ILE A 166 0.43 -16.17 -9.55
N GLY A 167 0.09 -14.93 -9.87
CA GLY A 167 -0.56 -13.98 -8.97
C GLY A 167 -1.97 -13.62 -9.38
N VAL A 168 -2.67 -12.93 -8.49
CA VAL A 168 -3.99 -12.33 -8.75
C VAL A 168 -3.95 -10.84 -8.45
N LEU A 169 -4.54 -10.03 -9.33
CA LEU A 169 -4.77 -8.60 -9.13
C LEU A 169 -6.27 -8.34 -9.14
N GLY A 170 -6.82 -7.78 -8.07
CA GLY A 170 -8.24 -7.50 -7.98
C GLY A 170 -8.57 -6.09 -7.50
N CYS A 171 -9.77 -5.61 -7.84
CA CYS A 171 -10.31 -4.36 -7.34
C CYS A 171 -11.73 -4.57 -6.78
N SER A 172 -12.08 -3.97 -5.64
CA SER A 172 -13.43 -4.05 -5.07
C SER A 172 -13.90 -5.49 -4.80
N ALA A 173 -14.99 -5.95 -5.41
CA ALA A 173 -15.43 -7.35 -5.36
C ALA A 173 -14.38 -8.31 -5.94
N GLY A 174 -13.67 -7.91 -7.00
CA GLY A 174 -12.54 -8.68 -7.53
C GLY A 174 -11.37 -8.77 -6.55
N SER A 175 -11.19 -7.76 -5.72
CA SER A 175 -10.21 -7.79 -4.63
C SER A 175 -10.63 -8.74 -3.51
N HIS A 176 -11.92 -8.78 -3.15
CA HIS A 176 -12.44 -9.78 -2.23
C HIS A 176 -12.17 -11.20 -2.76
N LEU A 177 -12.48 -11.46 -4.04
CA LEU A 177 -12.19 -12.74 -4.69
C LEU A 177 -10.68 -13.04 -4.71
N SER A 178 -9.83 -12.06 -5.00
CA SER A 178 -8.38 -12.21 -4.95
C SER A 178 -7.88 -12.63 -3.57
N VAL A 179 -8.41 -12.03 -2.49
CA VAL A 179 -8.08 -12.41 -1.11
C VAL A 179 -8.59 -13.83 -0.80
N MET A 180 -9.77 -14.20 -1.26
CA MET A 180 -10.26 -15.59 -1.09
C MET A 180 -9.34 -16.60 -1.78
N LEU A 181 -8.93 -16.36 -3.02
CA LEU A 181 -8.01 -17.22 -3.77
C LEU A 181 -6.64 -17.32 -3.09
N ALA A 182 -6.20 -16.20 -2.48
CA ALA A 182 -4.93 -16.12 -1.78
C ALA A 182 -4.92 -16.74 -0.38
N THR A 183 -6.08 -16.92 0.27
CA THR A 183 -6.19 -17.37 1.67
C THR A 183 -6.94 -18.65 1.89
N SER A 184 -7.70 -19.14 0.89
CA SER A 184 -8.66 -20.22 1.06
C SER A 184 -8.53 -21.33 -0.01
N ALA A 185 -7.32 -21.52 -0.53
CA ALA A 185 -7.07 -22.46 -1.64
C ALA A 185 -7.31 -23.94 -1.26
N LEU A 186 -7.20 -24.28 0.02
CA LEU A 186 -7.46 -25.65 0.51
C LEU A 186 -8.93 -25.93 0.80
N THR A 187 -9.81 -24.93 0.67
CA THR A 187 -11.26 -25.07 0.80
C THR A 187 -11.86 -25.18 -0.60
N PRO A 188 -12.38 -26.33 -1.04
CA PRO A 188 -12.98 -26.47 -2.37
C PRO A 188 -14.21 -25.56 -2.52
N ALA A 189 -14.26 -24.79 -3.60
CA ALA A 189 -15.43 -23.97 -3.94
C ALA A 189 -16.55 -24.79 -4.57
N TYR A 190 -16.21 -25.92 -5.21
CA TYR A 190 -17.13 -26.82 -5.96
C TYR A 190 -16.62 -28.26 -5.93
N ALA A 191 -17.51 -29.20 -6.28
CA ALA A 191 -17.15 -30.60 -6.47
C ALA A 191 -16.38 -30.82 -7.79
N LYS A 192 -15.43 -31.74 -7.80
CA LYS A 192 -14.60 -32.04 -8.97
C LYS A 192 -15.46 -32.32 -10.22
N VAL A 193 -15.14 -31.63 -11.31
CA VAL A 193 -15.83 -31.70 -12.61
C VAL A 193 -15.04 -32.53 -13.62
N ASP A 194 -13.74 -32.39 -13.69
CA ASP A 194 -12.84 -33.08 -14.62
C ASP A 194 -11.41 -33.20 -14.09
N ALA A 195 -10.47 -33.66 -14.92
CA ALA A 195 -9.05 -33.81 -14.55
C ALA A 195 -8.32 -32.49 -14.27
N THR A 196 -8.81 -31.38 -14.79
CA THR A 196 -8.21 -30.05 -14.48
C THR A 196 -8.32 -29.74 -12.99
N ASP A 197 -9.32 -30.28 -12.31
CA ASP A 197 -9.54 -30.03 -10.89
C ASP A 197 -8.56 -30.79 -9.96
N ASP A 198 -7.72 -31.67 -10.51
CA ASP A 198 -6.58 -32.25 -9.79
C ASP A 198 -5.39 -31.27 -9.71
N ILE A 199 -5.37 -30.20 -10.53
CA ILE A 199 -4.34 -29.18 -10.51
C ILE A 199 -4.56 -28.25 -9.30
N PRO A 200 -3.49 -27.87 -8.55
CA PRO A 200 -3.62 -26.95 -7.43
C PRO A 200 -4.20 -25.57 -7.82
N CYS A 201 -5.12 -25.04 -7.01
CA CYS A 201 -5.72 -23.72 -7.25
C CYS A 201 -5.18 -22.59 -6.36
N HIS A 202 -4.08 -22.83 -5.63
CA HIS A 202 -3.44 -21.75 -4.88
C HIS A 202 -2.74 -20.77 -5.82
N VAL A 203 -2.69 -19.51 -5.41
CA VAL A 203 -1.87 -18.49 -6.07
C VAL A 203 -0.60 -18.23 -5.28
N ASN A 204 0.44 -17.70 -5.92
CA ASN A 204 1.75 -17.50 -5.31
C ASN A 204 1.90 -16.11 -4.69
N PHE A 205 1.10 -15.14 -5.15
CA PHE A 205 1.00 -13.79 -4.58
C PHE A 205 -0.33 -13.12 -4.94
N ALA A 206 -0.69 -12.07 -4.20
CA ALA A 206 -1.89 -11.29 -4.50
C ALA A 206 -1.64 -9.78 -4.39
N LEU A 207 -2.34 -9.03 -5.25
CA LEU A 207 -2.26 -7.57 -5.37
C LEU A 207 -3.67 -6.95 -5.20
N PRO A 208 -4.30 -7.08 -4.02
CA PRO A 208 -5.67 -6.61 -3.83
C PRO A 208 -5.74 -5.08 -3.65
N MET A 209 -6.70 -4.44 -4.34
CA MET A 209 -6.99 -3.01 -4.26
C MET A 209 -8.39 -2.76 -3.72
N CYS A 210 -8.55 -1.86 -2.73
CA CYS A 210 -9.83 -1.47 -2.13
C CYS A 210 -10.73 -2.68 -1.84
N VAL A 211 -10.28 -3.57 -0.95
CA VAL A 211 -10.97 -4.83 -0.63
C VAL A 211 -12.37 -4.58 -0.09
N ALA A 212 -13.40 -4.86 -0.91
CA ALA A 212 -14.78 -4.81 -0.48
C ALA A 212 -15.13 -6.07 0.36
N TYR A 213 -16.22 -6.02 1.11
CA TYR A 213 -16.77 -7.15 1.86
C TYR A 213 -15.78 -7.86 2.82
N ALA A 214 -14.72 -7.17 3.21
CA ALA A 214 -13.67 -7.78 4.04
C ALA A 214 -14.08 -7.93 5.51
N LEU A 215 -15.09 -7.23 5.98
CA LEU A 215 -15.50 -7.17 7.39
C LEU A 215 -16.95 -7.61 7.59
N THR A 216 -17.25 -8.12 8.77
CA THR A 216 -18.58 -8.69 9.13
C THR A 216 -19.71 -7.67 9.11
N ASP A 217 -19.44 -6.39 9.26
CA ASP A 217 -20.41 -5.30 9.16
C ASP A 217 -20.67 -4.82 7.71
N GLY A 218 -19.99 -5.42 6.73
CA GLY A 218 -20.06 -5.08 5.32
C GLY A 218 -20.07 -6.28 4.38
N LEU A 219 -20.60 -7.45 4.78
CA LEU A 219 -20.54 -8.70 4.00
C LEU A 219 -21.26 -8.65 2.64
N THR A 220 -22.23 -7.77 2.48
CA THR A 220 -23.04 -7.66 1.26
C THR A 220 -23.10 -6.25 0.67
N GLY A 221 -22.45 -5.29 1.33
CA GLY A 221 -22.48 -3.88 0.98
C GLY A 221 -21.35 -3.08 1.61
N ARG A 222 -21.56 -1.77 1.73
CA ARG A 222 -20.63 -0.87 2.42
C ARG A 222 -20.64 -1.15 3.93
N ASN A 223 -19.55 -0.83 4.60
CA ASN A 223 -19.47 -0.97 6.04
C ASN A 223 -20.43 -0.03 6.76
N THR A 224 -21.14 -0.53 7.75
CA THR A 224 -22.15 0.23 8.50
C THR A 224 -21.55 1.00 9.67
N ARG A 225 -20.40 0.60 10.17
CA ARG A 225 -19.74 1.15 11.35
C ARG A 225 -18.25 1.49 11.13
N ASP A 226 -17.83 1.75 9.90
CA ASP A 226 -16.43 2.00 9.50
C ASP A 226 -15.43 0.87 9.82
N GLY A 227 -15.88 -0.26 10.30
CA GLY A 227 -15.03 -1.39 10.66
C GLY A 227 -14.15 -1.17 11.89
N ASP A 228 -14.34 -0.08 12.63
CA ASP A 228 -13.55 0.26 13.82
C ASP A 228 -14.10 -0.34 15.12
N ALA A 229 -15.32 -0.85 15.12
CA ALA A 229 -15.93 -1.42 16.31
C ALA A 229 -15.23 -2.74 16.72
N PRO A 230 -15.01 -2.99 18.02
CA PRO A 230 -14.27 -4.16 18.49
C PRO A 230 -14.87 -5.52 18.11
N ASP A 231 -16.18 -5.56 17.87
CA ASP A 231 -16.92 -6.75 17.46
C ASP A 231 -16.91 -6.98 15.93
N VAL A 232 -16.44 -6.02 15.13
CA VAL A 232 -16.28 -6.18 13.69
C VAL A 232 -15.04 -7.03 13.40
N LYS A 233 -15.24 -8.16 12.76
CA LYS A 233 -14.22 -9.15 12.44
C LYS A 233 -14.03 -9.30 10.93
N LEU A 234 -12.96 -9.97 10.52
CA LEU A 234 -12.78 -10.37 9.14
C LEU A 234 -13.92 -11.28 8.66
N ASN A 235 -14.24 -11.13 7.39
CA ASN A 235 -15.19 -12.00 6.72
C ASN A 235 -14.76 -13.46 6.88
N PRO A 236 -15.64 -14.36 7.36
CA PRO A 236 -15.31 -15.76 7.59
C PRO A 236 -15.06 -16.55 6.29
N SER A 237 -15.28 -15.97 5.11
CA SER A 237 -14.86 -16.55 3.83
C SER A 237 -13.33 -16.67 3.70
N PHE A 238 -12.57 -15.81 4.37
CA PHE A 238 -11.10 -15.85 4.39
C PHE A 238 -10.62 -16.91 5.40
N LYS A 239 -10.11 -18.04 4.92
CA LYS A 239 -9.73 -19.18 5.79
C LYS A 239 -8.31 -19.08 6.33
N PHE A 240 -7.44 -18.33 5.67
CA PHE A 240 -6.02 -18.21 6.03
C PHE A 240 -5.36 -19.58 6.25
N ASP A 241 -5.46 -20.42 5.23
CA ASP A 241 -4.93 -21.78 5.25
C ASP A 241 -3.41 -21.84 5.01
N ALA A 242 -2.83 -23.04 5.00
CA ALA A 242 -1.39 -23.26 4.82
C ALA A 242 -0.87 -22.87 3.42
N LYS A 243 -1.76 -22.53 2.47
CA LYS A 243 -1.41 -22.02 1.13
C LYS A 243 -1.61 -20.52 1.01
N THR A 244 -1.92 -19.83 2.11
CA THR A 244 -2.00 -18.37 2.13
C THR A 244 -0.68 -17.75 1.63
N CYS A 245 -0.77 -16.86 0.65
CA CYS A 245 0.39 -16.30 -0.04
C CYS A 245 0.72 -14.86 0.37
N PRO A 246 1.91 -14.35 0.03
CA PRO A 246 2.29 -12.94 0.19
C PRO A 246 1.34 -11.99 -0.55
N MET A 247 1.11 -10.80 0.03
CA MET A 247 0.19 -9.80 -0.53
C MET A 247 0.77 -8.39 -0.50
N CYS A 248 0.49 -7.62 -1.57
CA CYS A 248 0.69 -6.17 -1.60
C CYS A 248 -0.68 -5.50 -1.77
N MET A 249 -1.17 -4.86 -0.71
CA MET A 249 -2.53 -4.32 -0.61
C MET A 249 -2.55 -2.81 -0.75
N PHE A 250 -3.55 -2.29 -1.48
CA PHE A 250 -3.80 -0.85 -1.62
C PHE A 250 -5.22 -0.51 -1.17
N HIS A 251 -5.39 0.55 -0.36
CA HIS A 251 -6.72 0.97 0.05
C HIS A 251 -6.81 2.50 0.21
N GLY A 252 -7.95 3.05 -0.12
CA GLY A 252 -8.25 4.48 0.09
C GLY A 252 -8.75 4.75 1.51
N GLY A 253 -8.25 5.80 2.16
CA GLY A 253 -8.69 6.21 3.50
C GLY A 253 -10.17 6.66 3.53
N ASN A 254 -10.67 7.20 2.42
CA ASN A 254 -12.06 7.66 2.24
C ASN A 254 -12.95 6.62 1.54
N ASP A 255 -12.53 5.36 1.49
CA ASP A 255 -13.31 4.29 0.87
C ASP A 255 -14.51 3.92 1.75
N PRO A 256 -15.74 3.83 1.19
CA PRO A 256 -16.91 3.38 1.93
C PRO A 256 -16.87 1.88 2.31
N TYR A 257 -15.96 1.10 1.70
CA TYR A 257 -15.56 -0.20 2.21
C TYR A 257 -14.34 0.02 3.10
N SER A 258 -14.52 -0.07 4.40
CA SER A 258 -13.52 0.37 5.37
C SER A 258 -12.10 -0.19 5.11
N PRO A 259 -11.06 0.66 5.04
CA PRO A 259 -9.66 0.22 4.94
C PRO A 259 -9.21 -0.65 6.11
N ASN A 260 -9.96 -0.68 7.23
CA ASN A 260 -9.72 -1.60 8.32
C ASN A 260 -9.87 -3.07 7.90
N GLY A 261 -10.60 -3.37 6.83
CA GLY A 261 -10.57 -4.69 6.21
C GLY A 261 -9.15 -5.09 5.79
N SER A 262 -8.47 -4.21 5.07
CA SER A 262 -7.08 -4.44 4.66
C SER A 262 -6.10 -4.45 5.85
N THR A 263 -6.30 -3.62 6.87
CA THR A 263 -5.43 -3.65 8.07
C THR A 263 -5.61 -4.95 8.86
N GLN A 264 -6.83 -5.49 8.97
CA GLN A 264 -7.06 -6.77 9.64
C GLN A 264 -6.49 -7.95 8.84
N ILE A 265 -6.58 -7.96 7.50
CA ILE A 265 -5.91 -8.94 6.63
C ILE A 265 -4.39 -8.86 6.86
N TYR A 266 -3.81 -7.67 6.83
CA TYR A 266 -2.39 -7.43 7.09
C TYR A 266 -1.95 -7.99 8.44
N ARG A 267 -2.70 -7.72 9.51
CA ARG A 267 -2.44 -8.28 10.85
C ARG A 267 -2.42 -9.80 10.84
N GLN A 268 -3.39 -10.41 10.15
CA GLN A 268 -3.47 -11.87 10.08
C GLN A 268 -2.28 -12.47 9.32
N LEU A 269 -1.84 -11.85 8.21
CA LEU A 269 -0.64 -12.28 7.48
C LEU A 269 0.62 -12.18 8.36
N ARG A 270 0.76 -11.09 9.13
CA ARG A 270 1.87 -10.96 10.09
C ARG A 270 1.88 -12.05 11.16
N ARG A 271 0.71 -12.40 11.74
CA ARG A 271 0.59 -13.52 12.70
C ARG A 271 1.07 -14.84 12.09
N MET A 272 0.83 -15.03 10.81
CA MET A 272 1.27 -16.20 10.05
C MET A 272 2.73 -16.08 9.55
N LYS A 273 3.41 -14.96 9.79
CA LYS A 273 4.75 -14.66 9.28
C LYS A 273 4.83 -14.68 7.75
N ILE A 274 3.75 -14.30 7.08
CA ILE A 274 3.66 -14.19 5.63
C ILE A 274 4.00 -12.75 5.25
N PRO A 275 4.98 -12.51 4.34
CA PRO A 275 5.36 -11.17 3.91
C PRO A 275 4.17 -10.40 3.32
N ALA A 276 3.98 -9.17 3.76
CA ALA A 276 2.88 -8.35 3.29
C ALA A 276 3.26 -6.86 3.20
N GLU A 277 2.68 -6.19 2.21
CA GLU A 277 2.69 -4.73 2.09
C GLU A 277 1.28 -4.18 2.23
N LEU A 278 1.16 -3.03 2.88
CA LEU A 278 -0.08 -2.30 3.05
C LEU A 278 0.16 -0.83 2.73
N HIS A 279 -0.55 -0.33 1.73
CA HIS A 279 -0.47 1.05 1.25
C HIS A 279 -1.83 1.73 1.43
N LEU A 280 -1.91 2.67 2.37
CA LEU A 280 -3.12 3.39 2.73
C LEU A 280 -2.99 4.86 2.33
N ASP A 281 -3.83 5.29 1.40
CA ASP A 281 -3.85 6.65 0.85
C ASP A 281 -5.04 7.42 1.42
N PRO A 282 -4.82 8.46 2.25
CA PRO A 282 -5.90 9.14 2.96
C PRO A 282 -6.89 9.88 2.05
N ASP A 283 -6.46 10.28 0.84
CA ASP A 283 -7.29 11.11 -0.05
C ASP A 283 -8.09 10.29 -1.06
N ARG A 284 -7.86 8.99 -1.14
CA ARG A 284 -8.54 8.14 -2.11
C ARG A 284 -9.84 7.58 -1.57
N GLY A 285 -10.83 7.55 -2.46
CA GLY A 285 -12.06 6.79 -2.28
C GLY A 285 -11.93 5.38 -2.85
N HIS A 286 -13.06 4.77 -3.20
CA HIS A 286 -13.16 3.44 -3.78
C HIS A 286 -12.72 3.41 -5.24
N GLY A 287 -11.90 2.45 -5.61
CA GLY A 287 -11.45 2.21 -6.97
C GLY A 287 -9.96 1.84 -7.10
N PRO A 288 -9.50 1.46 -8.31
CA PRO A 288 -8.11 1.09 -8.54
C PRO A 288 -7.18 2.28 -8.29
N VAL A 289 -5.95 1.99 -7.85
CA VAL A 289 -4.90 3.00 -7.70
C VAL A 289 -4.39 3.47 -9.08
N ASP A 290 -3.82 4.68 -9.14
CA ASP A 290 -3.16 5.15 -10.35
C ASP A 290 -1.87 4.36 -10.64
N VAL A 291 -1.42 4.40 -11.90
CA VAL A 291 -0.25 3.65 -12.40
C VAL A 291 1.01 3.93 -11.58
N LYS A 292 1.25 5.20 -11.19
CA LYS A 292 2.42 5.56 -10.41
C LYS A 292 2.43 4.88 -9.05
N LYS A 293 1.30 4.85 -8.35
CA LYS A 293 1.16 4.17 -7.06
C LYS A 293 1.20 2.65 -7.20
N PHE A 294 0.65 2.13 -8.31
CA PHE A 294 0.72 0.71 -8.61
C PHE A 294 2.15 0.22 -8.92
N GLY A 295 3.06 1.11 -9.30
CA GLY A 295 4.50 0.81 -9.42
C GLY A 295 5.07 0.13 -8.16
N ARG A 296 4.47 0.36 -6.98
CA ARG A 296 4.83 -0.33 -5.72
C ARG A 296 4.53 -1.83 -5.74
N ALA A 297 3.49 -2.26 -6.46
CA ALA A 297 3.23 -3.69 -6.68
C ALA A 297 4.35 -4.34 -7.52
N ILE A 298 4.88 -3.61 -8.51
CA ILE A 298 6.03 -4.07 -9.28
C ILE A 298 7.28 -4.20 -8.41
N GLU A 299 7.53 -3.22 -7.52
CA GLU A 299 8.62 -3.30 -6.53
C GLU A 299 8.46 -4.51 -5.61
N PHE A 300 7.26 -4.73 -5.06
CA PHE A 300 6.93 -5.89 -4.25
C PHE A 300 7.19 -7.21 -5.00
N MET A 301 6.72 -7.32 -6.24
CA MET A 301 6.93 -8.52 -7.06
C MET A 301 8.43 -8.79 -7.28
N ARG A 302 9.25 -7.75 -7.49
CA ARG A 302 10.71 -7.89 -7.60
C ARG A 302 11.35 -8.35 -6.29
N GLN A 303 11.02 -7.71 -5.17
CA GLN A 303 11.53 -8.06 -3.85
C GLN A 303 11.20 -9.50 -3.45
N MET A 304 10.04 -9.98 -3.90
CA MET A 304 9.60 -11.35 -3.66
C MET A 304 10.18 -12.36 -4.64
N GLY A 305 10.92 -11.90 -5.67
CA GLY A 305 11.57 -12.75 -6.68
C GLY A 305 10.65 -13.21 -7.81
N TYR A 306 9.46 -12.63 -7.92
CA TYR A 306 8.50 -13.02 -8.98
C TYR A 306 8.88 -12.49 -10.37
N LEU A 307 9.63 -11.37 -10.46
CA LEU A 307 10.01 -10.75 -11.73
C LEU A 307 11.46 -11.07 -12.19
N GLY A 308 12.15 -11.99 -11.51
CA GLY A 308 13.56 -12.25 -11.78
C GLY A 308 14.53 -11.28 -11.08
N GLU A 309 15.84 -11.34 -11.39
CA GLU A 309 16.90 -10.75 -10.57
C GLU A 309 17.20 -9.26 -10.80
N VAL A 310 16.45 -8.51 -11.59
CA VAL A 310 16.76 -7.09 -11.83
C VAL A 310 16.14 -6.22 -10.74
N ASP A 311 16.95 -5.79 -9.78
CA ASP A 311 16.57 -4.83 -8.74
C ASP A 311 16.99 -3.40 -9.12
N PRO A 312 16.08 -2.53 -9.61
CA PRO A 312 16.40 -1.13 -9.93
C PRO A 312 16.72 -0.30 -8.69
N GLU A 313 16.42 -0.77 -7.47
CA GLU A 313 16.84 -0.12 -6.24
C GLU A 313 18.39 -0.04 -6.16
N VAL A 314 19.12 -0.94 -6.82
CA VAL A 314 20.58 -0.93 -6.85
C VAL A 314 21.15 0.39 -7.36
N GLU A 315 20.52 1.03 -8.34
CA GLU A 315 20.98 2.34 -8.87
C GLU A 315 20.67 3.51 -7.92
N LEU A 316 19.49 3.54 -7.32
CA LEU A 316 19.15 4.52 -6.28
C LEU A 316 20.04 4.33 -5.04
N MET A 317 20.31 3.07 -4.67
CA MET A 317 21.21 2.72 -3.59
C MET A 317 22.64 3.20 -3.85
N LYS A 318 23.18 2.98 -5.04
CA LYS A 318 24.51 3.49 -5.42
C LYS A 318 24.60 5.01 -5.33
N ARG A 319 23.52 5.70 -5.70
CA ARG A 319 23.47 7.17 -5.70
C ARG A 319 23.45 7.76 -4.29
N TYR A 320 22.72 7.14 -3.34
CA TYR A 320 22.47 7.75 -2.02
C TYR A 320 23.20 7.05 -0.85
N ALA A 321 23.57 5.77 -0.98
CA ALA A 321 24.07 4.95 0.14
C ALA A 321 25.43 5.36 0.70
N ASN A 322 26.32 5.91 -0.12
CA ASN A 322 27.73 6.11 0.22
C ASN A 322 28.16 7.59 0.28
N ASP A 323 27.25 8.53 0.08
CA ASP A 323 27.60 9.94 0.12
C ASP A 323 27.08 10.61 1.39
N PHE A 324 27.88 10.53 2.44
CA PHE A 324 27.67 11.25 3.70
C PHE A 324 28.27 12.65 3.69
N ALA A 325 28.71 13.15 2.53
CA ALA A 325 29.26 14.49 2.42
C ALA A 325 28.24 15.54 2.88
N ARG A 326 28.62 16.33 3.88
CA ARG A 326 27.72 17.32 4.52
C ARG A 326 27.39 18.50 3.60
N GLY A 327 28.24 18.83 2.64
CA GLY A 327 28.14 20.09 1.91
C GLY A 327 28.37 21.28 2.81
N GLY A 328 28.06 22.49 2.35
CA GLY A 328 28.03 23.67 3.18
C GLY A 328 26.81 23.68 4.10
N TYR A 329 26.97 23.98 5.36
CA TYR A 329 25.91 24.12 6.35
C TYR A 329 26.21 25.24 7.35
N GLU A 330 25.13 25.82 7.92
CA GLU A 330 25.19 26.74 9.04
C GLU A 330 24.77 26.01 10.30
N LYS A 331 25.63 25.99 11.32
CA LYS A 331 25.32 25.32 12.60
C LYS A 331 24.82 26.32 13.63
N GLU A 332 23.85 25.91 14.42
CA GLU A 332 23.26 26.70 15.48
C GLU A 332 22.87 25.85 16.69
N ASP A 333 23.23 26.31 17.89
CA ASP A 333 22.84 25.63 19.13
C ASP A 333 21.34 25.83 19.39
N VAL A 334 20.67 24.75 19.86
CA VAL A 334 19.24 24.81 20.18
C VAL A 334 18.96 25.64 21.41
N TRP A 335 19.87 25.65 22.40
CA TRP A 335 19.72 26.37 23.63
C TRP A 335 20.81 27.44 23.77
N PRO A 336 20.48 28.62 24.31
CA PRO A 336 21.51 29.57 24.73
C PRO A 336 22.40 28.91 25.79
N LYS A 337 23.65 29.36 25.84
CA LYS A 337 24.63 28.85 26.79
C LYS A 337 24.08 28.96 28.23
N ASP A 338 24.24 27.89 28.99
CA ASP A 338 23.82 27.75 30.40
C ASP A 338 22.30 27.88 30.66
N LYS A 339 21.44 27.84 29.61
CA LYS A 339 19.97 27.94 29.72
C LYS A 339 19.23 26.72 29.23
N MET A 340 19.91 25.59 29.08
CA MET A 340 19.29 24.33 28.64
C MET A 340 18.47 23.72 29.79
N PRO A 341 17.14 23.53 29.62
CA PRO A 341 16.31 22.95 30.69
C PRO A 341 16.68 21.49 30.92
N ASP A 342 16.57 21.03 32.16
CA ASP A 342 16.87 19.64 32.56
C ASP A 342 18.25 19.14 32.10
N ALA A 343 19.25 20.02 32.08
CA ALA A 343 20.60 19.71 31.63
C ALA A 343 21.24 18.63 32.52
N GLN A 344 21.78 17.59 31.90
CA GLN A 344 22.55 16.54 32.55
C GLN A 344 23.96 16.51 31.96
N THR A 345 24.97 16.34 32.82
CA THR A 345 26.39 16.41 32.44
C THR A 345 26.85 15.35 31.46
N ASN A 346 26.13 14.24 31.35
CA ASN A 346 26.39 13.13 30.43
C ASN A 346 25.70 13.29 29.07
N GLN A 347 24.87 14.34 28.86
CA GLN A 347 24.17 14.57 27.60
C GLN A 347 24.96 15.47 26.66
N CYS A 348 24.86 15.19 25.35
CA CYS A 348 25.44 16.06 24.34
C CYS A 348 24.68 17.40 24.24
N THR A 349 25.37 18.44 23.77
CA THR A 349 24.74 19.75 23.43
C THR A 349 23.91 19.57 22.16
N PRO A 350 22.60 19.89 22.17
CA PRO A 350 21.76 19.80 20.98
C PRO A 350 21.99 21.00 20.04
N TYR A 351 21.97 20.72 18.74
CA TYR A 351 22.13 21.74 17.70
C TYR A 351 21.34 21.40 16.45
N ILE A 352 21.16 22.39 15.60
CA ILE A 352 20.65 22.25 14.24
C ILE A 352 21.69 22.65 13.21
N GLU A 353 21.61 22.06 12.01
CA GLU A 353 22.44 22.40 10.86
C GLU A 353 21.52 22.72 9.67
N TRP A 354 21.64 23.91 9.10
CA TRP A 354 20.89 24.36 7.93
C TRP A 354 21.61 23.96 6.66
N HIS A 355 20.97 23.19 5.80
CA HIS A 355 21.45 22.74 4.50
C HIS A 355 20.60 23.36 3.40
N SER A 356 21.11 24.40 2.76
CA SER A 356 20.45 25.05 1.64
C SER A 356 20.65 24.23 0.35
N PRO A 357 19.62 24.10 -0.50
CA PRO A 357 19.77 23.49 -1.82
C PRO A 357 20.61 24.38 -2.74
N LYS A 358 21.21 23.83 -3.80
CA LYS A 358 21.90 24.61 -4.82
C LYS A 358 20.97 25.63 -5.50
N GLU A 359 19.72 25.24 -5.72
CA GLU A 359 18.65 26.06 -6.28
C GLU A 359 17.41 25.87 -5.41
N LEU A 360 16.90 26.96 -4.84
CA LEU A 360 15.68 26.93 -4.03
C LEU A 360 14.46 26.83 -4.95
N LYS A 361 13.71 25.71 -4.88
CA LYS A 361 12.49 25.48 -5.68
C LYS A 361 11.21 25.47 -4.85
N THR A 362 11.33 25.39 -3.53
CA THR A 362 10.21 25.41 -2.61
C THR A 362 10.57 26.21 -1.37
N LYS A 363 9.59 26.92 -0.79
CA LYS A 363 9.77 27.64 0.47
C LYS A 363 9.60 26.77 1.72
N ALA A 364 9.34 25.46 1.53
CA ALA A 364 9.18 24.50 2.61
C ALA A 364 10.50 24.13 3.28
N ILE A 365 10.43 23.73 4.53
CA ILE A 365 11.57 23.32 5.35
C ILE A 365 11.31 21.93 5.91
N GLN A 366 12.26 21.01 5.80
CA GLN A 366 12.18 19.70 6.45
C GLN A 366 13.23 19.58 7.54
N ILE A 367 12.80 19.43 8.80
CA ILE A 367 13.67 19.08 9.92
C ILE A 367 13.83 17.57 9.94
N ILE A 368 15.07 17.07 9.97
CA ILE A 368 15.39 15.63 9.95
C ILE A 368 16.32 15.27 11.10
N TYR A 369 16.04 14.15 11.75
CA TYR A 369 16.86 13.60 12.83
C TYR A 369 16.85 12.06 12.83
N SER A 370 17.93 11.45 13.32
CA SER A 370 18.08 10.00 13.37
C SER A 370 17.43 9.37 14.59
N GLY A 371 17.33 8.04 14.58
CA GLY A 371 17.03 7.23 15.75
C GLY A 371 18.18 7.07 16.72
N GLY A 372 18.38 5.84 17.24
CA GLY A 372 19.47 5.47 18.16
C GLY A 372 19.00 5.25 19.60
N CYS A 373 17.78 4.76 19.80
CA CYS A 373 17.21 4.36 21.09
C CYS A 373 17.26 5.44 22.19
N TYR A 374 17.36 6.71 21.81
CA TYR A 374 17.65 7.83 22.73
C TYR A 374 18.99 7.70 23.50
N THR A 375 19.85 6.76 23.11
CA THR A 375 21.18 6.58 23.70
C THR A 375 22.27 7.30 22.90
N GLY A 376 22.06 7.48 21.62
CA GLY A 376 22.88 8.26 20.70
C GLY A 376 22.04 8.69 19.50
N ASN A 377 22.53 9.65 18.73
CA ASN A 377 21.97 10.04 17.44
C ASN A 377 23.06 10.62 16.55
N ASP A 378 22.91 10.45 15.24
CA ASP A 378 23.84 10.98 14.25
C ASP A 378 23.08 11.82 13.20
N PRO A 379 23.20 13.16 13.21
CA PRO A 379 22.51 14.05 12.28
C PRO A 379 23.04 13.92 10.83
N ASN A 380 24.01 13.06 10.59
CA ASN A 380 24.59 12.77 9.30
C ASN A 380 24.65 11.27 8.95
N GLY A 381 24.07 10.42 9.80
CA GLY A 381 24.07 9.00 9.58
C GLY A 381 23.17 8.56 8.42
N PHE A 382 23.15 7.24 8.18
CA PHE A 382 22.38 6.60 7.10
C PHE A 382 20.87 6.87 7.15
N GLU A 383 20.32 7.26 8.28
CA GLU A 383 18.91 7.62 8.45
C GLU A 383 18.59 9.06 8.01
N VAL A 384 19.60 9.92 7.93
CA VAL A 384 19.46 11.36 7.68
C VAL A 384 20.04 11.79 6.33
N ALA A 385 21.28 11.39 6.05
CA ALA A 385 22.02 11.87 4.89
C ALA A 385 21.33 11.60 3.53
N PRO A 386 20.75 10.42 3.26
CA PRO A 386 20.06 10.15 2.01
C PRO A 386 18.85 11.07 1.79
N ALA A 387 18.02 11.26 2.82
CA ALA A 387 16.85 12.13 2.74
C ALA A 387 17.24 13.60 2.60
N ARG A 388 18.24 14.07 3.37
CA ARG A 388 18.77 15.42 3.25
C ARG A 388 19.22 15.70 1.82
N ARG A 389 20.02 14.81 1.24
CA ARG A 389 20.53 14.96 -0.12
C ARG A 389 19.41 14.96 -1.14
N PHE A 390 18.50 13.98 -1.07
CA PHE A 390 17.37 13.85 -1.98
C PHE A 390 16.48 15.11 -1.96
N LEU A 391 16.12 15.62 -0.78
CA LEU A 391 15.29 16.81 -0.65
C LEU A 391 16.01 18.09 -1.10
N ASN A 392 17.31 18.23 -0.83
CA ASN A 392 18.11 19.34 -1.36
C ASN A 392 18.20 19.28 -2.91
N GLU A 393 18.34 18.11 -3.52
CA GLU A 393 18.30 17.95 -4.98
C GLU A 393 16.93 18.34 -5.57
N LYS A 394 15.83 18.13 -4.81
CA LYS A 394 14.49 18.63 -5.16
C LYS A 394 14.31 20.15 -4.94
N GLY A 395 15.30 20.84 -4.41
CA GLY A 395 15.27 22.28 -4.18
C GLY A 395 14.63 22.70 -2.86
N MET A 396 14.58 21.80 -1.86
CA MET A 396 14.05 22.06 -0.52
C MET A 396 15.18 22.32 0.48
N THR A 397 14.98 23.29 1.38
CA THR A 397 15.87 23.49 2.51
C THR A 397 15.65 22.39 3.55
N VAL A 398 16.73 21.77 3.99
CA VAL A 398 16.74 20.75 5.04
C VAL A 398 17.47 21.29 6.27
N VAL A 399 16.91 21.00 7.44
CA VAL A 399 17.54 21.26 8.73
C VAL A 399 17.80 19.92 9.40
N THR A 400 19.05 19.54 9.62
CA THR A 400 19.34 18.35 10.42
C THR A 400 19.45 18.71 11.90
N MET A 401 18.98 17.84 12.79
CA MET A 401 18.98 18.10 14.23
C MET A 401 19.70 17.00 14.99
N LYS A 402 20.62 17.41 15.86
CA LYS A 402 21.15 16.60 16.95
C LYS A 402 20.38 16.96 18.21
N TYR A 403 19.59 16.03 18.73
CA TYR A 403 18.92 16.20 20.02
C TYR A 403 19.73 15.59 21.16
N ARG A 404 19.42 15.94 22.41
CA ARG A 404 20.14 15.41 23.58
C ARG A 404 20.08 13.90 23.69
N THR A 405 21.26 13.31 23.83
CA THR A 405 21.51 11.89 24.13
C THR A 405 22.72 11.80 25.04
N PRO A 406 22.83 10.75 25.88
CA PRO A 406 21.86 9.67 26.11
C PRO A 406 20.57 10.16 26.77
N ARG A 407 19.56 9.27 26.83
CA ARG A 407 18.30 9.56 27.53
C ARG A 407 18.53 10.04 28.98
N PRO A 408 17.68 10.94 29.51
CA PRO A 408 17.91 11.50 30.82
C PRO A 408 17.70 10.46 31.93
N ALA A 409 18.55 10.47 32.95
CA ALA A 409 18.37 9.65 34.13
C ALA A 409 17.18 10.14 34.96
N GLY A 410 16.36 9.23 35.50
CA GLY A 410 15.23 9.57 36.36
C GLY A 410 14.01 10.21 35.67
N MET A 411 14.00 10.29 34.34
CA MET A 411 12.92 10.86 33.54
C MET A 411 12.50 9.90 32.43
N GLN A 412 11.35 10.15 31.78
CA GLN A 412 10.98 9.41 30.57
C GLN A 412 12.00 9.64 29.46
N LYS A 413 12.28 8.59 28.67
CA LYS A 413 13.36 8.55 27.67
C LYS A 413 13.37 9.71 26.66
N HIS A 414 12.21 10.24 26.35
CA HIS A 414 12.02 11.25 25.29
C HIS A 414 12.02 12.71 25.79
N VAL A 415 11.91 12.96 27.08
CA VAL A 415 11.59 14.31 27.64
C VAL A 415 12.56 15.39 27.15
N THR A 416 13.87 15.18 27.32
CA THR A 416 14.87 16.18 26.91
C THR A 416 14.94 16.31 25.39
N ALA A 417 14.86 15.22 24.65
CA ALA A 417 14.85 15.25 23.19
C ALA A 417 13.58 15.95 22.63
N TRP A 418 12.44 15.78 23.30
CA TRP A 418 11.20 16.45 22.93
C TRP A 418 11.25 17.97 23.20
N ALA A 419 11.84 18.40 24.30
CA ALA A 419 12.12 19.80 24.56
C ALA A 419 13.01 20.42 23.46
N ASP A 420 14.07 19.69 23.08
CA ASP A 420 14.97 20.12 21.99
C ASP A 420 14.23 20.25 20.66
N LEU A 421 13.34 19.30 20.31
CA LEU A 421 12.55 19.35 19.08
C LEU A 421 11.60 20.55 19.06
N GLN A 422 10.84 20.77 20.15
CA GLN A 422 9.95 21.93 20.23
C GLN A 422 10.72 23.25 20.05
N ARG A 423 11.87 23.36 20.69
CA ARG A 423 12.72 24.53 20.58
C ARG A 423 13.30 24.69 19.17
N ALA A 424 13.80 23.60 18.56
CA ALA A 424 14.31 23.60 17.19
C ALA A 424 13.26 24.07 16.18
N ILE A 425 12.01 23.59 16.28
CA ILE A 425 10.90 24.06 15.42
C ILE A 425 10.67 25.56 15.58
N ARG A 426 10.69 26.10 16.79
CA ARG A 426 10.54 27.53 17.08
C ARG A 426 11.68 28.37 16.49
N ILE A 427 12.94 27.92 16.63
CA ILE A 427 14.12 28.58 16.03
C ILE A 427 14.00 28.56 14.50
N VAL A 428 13.69 27.42 13.91
CA VAL A 428 13.52 27.30 12.45
C VAL A 428 12.42 28.25 11.97
N ARG A 429 11.29 28.29 12.67
CA ARG A 429 10.17 29.19 12.35
C ARG A 429 10.55 30.66 12.45
N SER A 430 11.28 31.07 13.48
CA SER A 430 11.70 32.47 13.69
C SER A 430 12.62 32.98 12.58
N LYS A 431 13.43 32.08 12.01
CA LYS A 431 14.46 32.44 10.99
C LYS A 431 14.01 32.18 9.55
N ALA A 432 12.90 31.49 9.34
CA ALA A 432 12.43 31.07 8.02
C ALA A 432 12.30 32.27 7.06
N ALA A 433 11.58 33.31 7.45
CA ALA A 433 11.33 34.47 6.60
C ALA A 433 12.63 35.20 6.18
N ALA A 434 13.58 35.36 7.08
CA ALA A 434 14.90 35.99 6.79
C ALA A 434 15.73 35.16 5.80
N LYS A 435 15.46 33.85 5.70
CA LYS A 435 16.09 32.92 4.73
C LYS A 435 15.26 32.74 3.42
N GLY A 436 14.20 33.54 3.23
CA GLY A 436 13.32 33.44 2.06
C GLY A 436 12.38 32.24 2.08
N LEU A 437 12.18 31.61 3.24
CA LEU A 437 11.38 30.43 3.47
C LEU A 437 10.05 30.78 4.15
N ASP A 438 9.08 29.85 4.12
CA ASP A 438 7.76 30.03 4.74
C ASP A 438 7.74 29.46 6.16
N PRO A 439 7.54 30.28 7.22
CA PRO A 439 7.46 29.81 8.59
C PRO A 439 6.26 28.89 8.88
N ASN A 440 5.27 28.84 7.98
CA ASN A 440 4.10 27.97 8.06
C ASN A 440 4.24 26.69 7.23
N ARG A 441 5.44 26.37 6.74
CA ARG A 441 5.74 25.20 5.92
C ARG A 441 6.93 24.43 6.47
N ILE A 442 6.79 23.96 7.70
CA ILE A 442 7.83 23.22 8.43
C ILE A 442 7.36 21.79 8.68
N GLY A 443 8.06 20.82 8.10
CA GLY A 443 7.89 19.41 8.37
C GLY A 443 8.93 18.85 9.33
N ILE A 444 8.59 17.76 10.01
CA ILE A 444 9.50 16.99 10.86
C ILE A 444 9.60 15.56 10.37
N MET A 445 10.78 14.96 10.45
CA MET A 445 11.01 13.58 10.03
C MET A 445 12.06 12.91 10.93
N GLY A 446 11.76 11.69 11.33
CA GLY A 446 12.70 10.87 12.09
C GLY A 446 12.46 9.39 11.97
N SER A 447 13.49 8.60 12.28
CA SER A 447 13.51 7.15 12.18
C SER A 447 13.65 6.50 13.55
N SER A 448 13.08 5.33 13.78
CA SER A 448 13.24 4.56 15.03
C SER A 448 12.82 5.37 16.28
N ALA A 449 13.71 5.60 17.25
CA ALA A 449 13.48 6.52 18.36
C ALA A 449 13.20 7.95 17.88
N GLY A 450 13.83 8.40 16.78
CA GLY A 450 13.50 9.64 16.09
C GLY A 450 12.09 9.60 15.50
N GLY A 451 11.62 8.46 15.02
CA GLY A 451 10.23 8.24 14.61
C GLY A 451 9.24 8.42 15.76
N HIS A 452 9.55 7.90 16.96
CA HIS A 452 8.80 8.19 18.19
C HIS A 452 8.81 9.69 18.52
N LEU A 453 9.98 10.33 18.44
CA LEU A 453 10.11 11.77 18.67
C LEU A 453 9.29 12.58 17.65
N THR A 454 9.22 12.11 16.41
CA THR A 454 8.35 12.69 15.36
C THR A 454 6.87 12.59 15.76
N LEU A 455 6.43 11.46 16.28
CA LEU A 455 5.06 11.30 16.79
C LEU A 455 4.80 12.24 17.96
N MET A 456 5.73 12.41 18.91
CA MET A 456 5.62 13.40 19.99
C MET A 456 5.46 14.82 19.43
N GLY A 457 6.28 15.22 18.47
CA GLY A 457 6.22 16.55 17.84
C GLY A 457 4.95 16.78 17.03
N ALA A 458 4.44 15.76 16.35
CA ALA A 458 3.25 15.84 15.51
C ALA A 458 1.94 15.86 16.31
N THR A 459 1.87 15.11 17.43
CA THR A 459 0.62 14.88 18.18
C THR A 459 0.49 15.72 19.44
N SER A 460 1.61 16.21 19.99
CA SER A 460 1.65 16.80 21.35
C SER A 460 2.13 18.24 21.36
N SER A 461 1.95 18.99 20.27
CA SER A 461 2.43 20.37 20.13
C SER A 461 1.77 21.38 21.07
N LYS A 462 0.57 21.07 21.59
CA LYS A 462 -0.11 21.91 22.59
C LYS A 462 0.42 21.71 24.01
N ARG A 463 1.12 20.62 24.26
CA ARG A 463 1.80 20.37 25.54
C ARG A 463 3.18 21.01 25.46
N GLN A 464 3.55 21.76 26.48
CA GLN A 464 4.90 22.33 26.59
C GLN A 464 5.86 21.26 27.14
N ALA A 465 6.98 21.07 26.45
CA ALA A 465 8.05 20.18 26.88
C ALA A 465 9.05 20.89 27.83
N TYR A 466 8.95 22.23 27.96
CA TYR A 466 9.77 23.05 28.88
C TYR A 466 9.04 24.35 29.21
N ASP A 467 9.26 24.89 30.43
CA ASP A 467 8.45 25.98 30.99
C ASP A 467 9.07 27.38 30.84
N HIS A 468 10.24 27.51 30.21
CA HIS A 468 10.98 28.76 30.19
C HIS A 468 10.89 29.47 28.86
N ARG A 469 10.44 30.72 28.89
CA ARG A 469 10.61 31.66 27.75
C ARG A 469 11.99 32.27 27.83
N LEU A 470 12.91 31.81 26.96
CA LEU A 470 14.30 32.26 26.93
C LEU A 470 14.54 33.46 26.01
N ASP A 471 13.78 33.50 24.92
CA ASP A 471 13.85 34.54 23.91
C ASP A 471 12.53 34.66 23.12
N GLU A 472 12.52 35.46 22.05
CA GLU A 472 11.33 35.69 21.21
C GLU A 472 10.86 34.42 20.48
N ALA A 473 11.78 33.50 20.13
CA ALA A 473 11.42 32.27 19.44
C ALA A 473 10.48 31.42 20.28
N ASP A 474 10.57 31.42 21.62
CA ASP A 474 9.70 30.66 22.50
C ASP A 474 8.25 31.15 22.52
N GLY A 475 8.01 32.39 22.01
CA GLY A 475 6.66 32.89 21.76
C GLY A 475 5.99 32.32 20.50
N LEU A 476 6.73 31.61 19.65
CA LEU A 476 6.23 31.04 18.41
C LEU A 476 5.65 29.63 18.62
N PRO A 477 4.70 29.20 17.77
CA PRO A 477 4.17 27.83 17.81
C PRO A 477 5.26 26.79 17.54
N CYS A 478 5.21 25.65 18.23
CA CYS A 478 6.11 24.50 18.01
C CYS A 478 5.45 23.36 17.21
N ASN A 479 4.27 23.57 16.63
CA ASN A 479 3.62 22.59 15.79
C ASN A 479 4.33 22.44 14.43
N ALA A 480 4.44 21.22 13.95
CA ALA A 480 4.82 20.94 12.57
C ALA A 480 3.58 21.04 11.64
N ASN A 481 3.80 21.28 10.35
CA ASN A 481 2.74 21.32 9.35
C ASN A 481 2.50 19.92 8.72
N TRP A 482 3.51 19.06 8.73
CA TRP A 482 3.44 17.64 8.40
C TRP A 482 4.54 16.87 9.12
N ALA A 483 4.39 15.57 9.19
CA ALA A 483 5.36 14.68 9.81
C ALA A 483 5.62 13.44 8.95
N VAL A 484 6.84 12.89 9.04
CA VAL A 484 7.23 11.63 8.41
C VAL A 484 7.83 10.73 9.48
N ALA A 485 7.10 9.72 9.91
CA ALA A 485 7.55 8.75 10.90
C ALA A 485 8.04 7.47 10.22
N ILE A 486 9.35 7.23 10.24
CA ILE A 486 9.98 6.08 9.60
C ILE A 486 10.26 5.03 10.66
N TYR A 487 9.70 3.83 10.49
CA TYR A 487 9.74 2.72 11.46
C TYR A 487 9.76 3.19 12.93
N PRO A 488 8.76 3.99 13.38
CA PRO A 488 8.74 4.50 14.75
C PRO A 488 8.78 3.34 15.75
N ALA A 489 9.75 3.41 16.69
CA ALA A 489 9.81 2.51 17.82
C ALA A 489 8.98 3.09 19.01
N TYR A 490 8.79 2.31 20.06
CA TYR A 490 8.18 2.75 21.33
C TYR A 490 6.75 3.30 21.26
N ALA A 491 6.05 3.14 20.14
CA ALA A 491 4.69 3.68 20.04
C ALA A 491 3.62 2.77 20.68
N LEU A 492 3.98 1.51 21.02
CA LEU A 492 3.07 0.55 21.63
C LEU A 492 3.53 0.14 23.02
N THR A 493 2.54 -0.15 23.88
CA THR A 493 2.76 -0.51 25.30
C THR A 493 3.47 -1.84 25.50
N ASP A 494 3.41 -2.77 24.52
CA ASP A 494 4.09 -4.06 24.58
C ASP A 494 5.59 -3.98 24.19
N GLY A 495 6.01 -2.85 23.61
CA GLY A 495 7.41 -2.60 23.25
C GLY A 495 8.25 -1.97 24.36
N GLY A 496 7.64 -1.13 25.23
CA GLY A 496 8.33 -0.51 26.37
C GLY A 496 9.74 0.02 26.01
N GLU A 497 10.77 -0.60 26.57
CA GLU A 497 12.19 -0.30 26.32
C GLU A 497 12.82 -1.20 25.25
N GLU A 498 12.19 -2.34 24.92
CA GLU A 498 12.66 -3.39 24.03
C GLU A 498 11.77 -3.49 22.77
N PRO A 499 12.20 -4.19 21.74
CA PRO A 499 11.34 -4.54 20.60
C PRO A 499 10.03 -5.18 21.05
N ASN A 500 8.95 -4.92 20.33
CA ASN A 500 7.61 -5.37 20.69
C ASN A 500 7.57 -6.89 20.91
N ALA A 501 7.46 -7.32 22.18
CA ALA A 501 7.58 -8.71 22.59
C ALA A 501 6.51 -9.62 21.95
N LYS A 502 5.33 -9.06 21.68
CA LYS A 502 4.21 -9.74 21.02
C LYS A 502 4.10 -9.41 19.55
N GLY A 503 5.13 -8.78 18.96
CA GLY A 503 5.08 -8.33 17.58
C GLY A 503 4.16 -7.13 17.31
N GLY A 504 3.57 -6.56 18.36
CA GLY A 504 2.71 -5.36 18.28
C GLY A 504 1.40 -5.57 17.52
N ASN A 505 1.00 -6.80 17.26
CA ASN A 505 -0.18 -7.12 16.46
C ASN A 505 -1.36 -7.62 17.30
N GLU A 506 -1.16 -7.79 18.58
CA GLU A 506 -2.17 -8.29 19.50
C GLU A 506 -3.20 -7.21 19.81
N ASP A 507 -4.42 -7.65 20.11
CA ASP A 507 -5.54 -6.76 20.43
C ASP A 507 -5.30 -5.96 21.72
N ASP A 508 -4.46 -6.45 22.62
CA ASP A 508 -4.12 -5.82 23.90
C ASP A 508 -2.96 -4.80 23.80
N ALA A 509 -2.15 -4.82 22.75
CA ALA A 509 -1.12 -3.81 22.52
C ALA A 509 -1.79 -2.47 22.13
N ARG A 510 -1.53 -1.42 22.91
CA ARG A 510 -2.14 -0.09 22.77
C ARG A 510 -1.08 0.95 22.49
N LEU A 511 -1.50 2.09 21.96
CA LEU A 511 -0.63 3.25 21.86
C LEU A 511 -0.20 3.69 23.26
N VAL A 512 1.06 4.10 23.38
CA VAL A 512 1.60 4.66 24.62
C VAL A 512 0.86 5.97 24.99
N PRO A 513 0.68 6.26 26.29
CA PRO A 513 -0.15 7.39 26.73
C PRO A 513 0.50 8.77 26.53
N GLU A 514 1.79 8.83 26.20
CA GLU A 514 2.49 10.09 25.99
C GLU A 514 2.03 10.87 24.73
N PHE A 515 1.43 10.21 23.76
CA PHE A 515 0.88 10.88 22.58
C PHE A 515 -0.46 11.57 22.88
N SER A 516 -0.52 12.87 22.65
CA SER A 516 -1.73 13.67 22.87
C SER A 516 -2.40 14.01 21.52
N PHE A 517 -2.91 12.99 20.83
CA PHE A 517 -3.64 13.20 19.59
C PHE A 517 -4.79 14.20 19.77
N ASP A 518 -4.76 15.30 19.03
CA ASP A 518 -5.80 16.33 19.03
C ASP A 518 -5.96 16.96 17.65
N LEU A 519 -6.86 17.95 17.51
CA LEU A 519 -7.10 18.65 16.26
C LEU A 519 -5.92 19.50 15.74
N ALA A 520 -4.87 19.67 16.53
CA ALA A 520 -3.62 20.29 16.11
C ALA A 520 -2.59 19.28 15.60
N THR A 521 -2.90 17.98 15.67
CA THR A 521 -2.09 16.91 15.08
C THR A 521 -2.02 17.12 13.58
N CYS A 522 -0.81 17.22 13.04
CA CYS A 522 -0.60 17.42 11.61
C CYS A 522 -0.77 16.11 10.82
N PRO A 523 -0.93 16.18 9.48
CA PRO A 523 -0.87 15.01 8.61
C PRO A 523 0.46 14.25 8.79
N ILE A 524 0.38 12.90 8.85
CA ILE A 524 1.54 12.04 9.08
C ILE A 524 1.66 10.99 7.97
N LEU A 525 2.87 10.89 7.39
CA LEU A 525 3.28 9.76 6.57
C LEU A 525 4.03 8.74 7.45
N PHE A 526 3.61 7.49 7.38
CA PHE A 526 4.29 6.36 8.01
C PHE A 526 4.95 5.47 6.96
N ILE A 527 6.21 5.07 7.18
CA ILE A 527 6.91 4.07 6.38
C ILE A 527 7.56 3.06 7.33
N HIS A 528 7.23 1.76 7.20
CA HIS A 528 7.67 0.74 8.14
C HIS A 528 8.04 -0.56 7.45
N GLY A 529 9.08 -1.23 7.92
CA GLY A 529 9.43 -2.58 7.45
C GLY A 529 8.48 -3.63 8.03
N ASP A 530 7.96 -4.52 7.20
CA ASP A 530 7.06 -5.58 7.66
C ASP A 530 7.74 -6.60 8.59
N ALA A 531 9.03 -6.88 8.36
CA ALA A 531 9.83 -7.79 9.18
C ALA A 531 10.55 -7.09 10.35
N ASP A 532 10.17 -5.85 10.69
CA ASP A 532 10.77 -5.09 11.78
C ASP A 532 10.43 -5.67 13.15
N GLY A 533 11.43 -5.87 14.01
CA GLY A 533 11.26 -6.32 15.39
C GLY A 533 10.50 -5.34 16.28
N TRP A 534 10.50 -4.03 15.96
CA TRP A 534 9.66 -3.02 16.60
C TRP A 534 8.23 -3.01 16.07
N ALA A 535 7.88 -3.95 15.24
CA ALA A 535 6.61 -4.23 14.62
C ALA A 535 5.99 -3.04 13.86
N ALA A 536 5.65 -3.28 12.60
CA ALA A 536 4.94 -2.29 11.76
C ALA A 536 3.60 -1.83 12.38
N MET A 537 3.07 -2.58 13.33
CA MET A 537 1.87 -2.22 14.09
C MET A 537 2.01 -0.93 14.89
N ASN A 538 3.24 -0.48 15.24
CA ASN A 538 3.46 0.88 15.76
C ASN A 538 2.89 1.94 14.79
N SER A 539 3.16 1.81 13.51
CA SER A 539 2.64 2.72 12.47
C SER A 539 1.18 2.48 12.16
N VAL A 540 0.73 1.22 12.07
CA VAL A 540 -0.67 0.88 11.76
C VAL A 540 -1.62 1.42 12.82
N LYS A 541 -1.35 1.21 14.10
CA LYS A 541 -2.21 1.69 15.19
C LYS A 541 -2.21 3.22 15.31
N CYS A 542 -1.08 3.90 15.04
CA CYS A 542 -1.06 5.35 14.95
C CYS A 542 -1.92 5.85 13.77
N TRP A 543 -1.82 5.21 12.60
CA TRP A 543 -2.63 5.53 11.44
C TRP A 543 -4.14 5.33 11.72
N GLU A 544 -4.52 4.23 12.37
CA GLU A 544 -5.90 3.98 12.79
C GLU A 544 -6.42 5.06 13.73
N GLN A 545 -5.58 5.54 14.65
CA GLN A 545 -5.95 6.62 15.56
C GLN A 545 -6.16 7.95 14.82
N LEU A 546 -5.30 8.30 13.85
CA LEU A 546 -5.50 9.48 13.01
C LEU A 546 -6.81 9.39 12.24
N ARG A 547 -7.09 8.23 11.64
CA ARG A 547 -8.33 8.00 10.88
C ARG A 547 -9.58 8.18 11.75
N ARG A 548 -9.60 7.63 12.98
CA ARG A 548 -10.72 7.82 13.93
C ARG A 548 -10.97 9.29 14.26
N MET A 549 -9.96 10.11 14.20
CA MET A 549 -10.04 11.55 14.47
C MET A 549 -10.31 12.40 13.22
N GLY A 550 -10.44 11.80 12.06
CA GLY A 550 -10.56 12.51 10.79
C GLY A 550 -9.28 13.25 10.37
N ILE A 551 -8.12 12.86 10.91
CA ILE A 551 -6.82 13.45 10.58
C ILE A 551 -6.18 12.61 9.47
N GLN A 552 -5.58 13.30 8.50
CA GLN A 552 -4.98 12.64 7.36
C GLN A 552 -3.70 11.87 7.76
N GLY A 553 -3.65 10.61 7.39
CA GLY A 553 -2.48 9.74 7.57
C GLY A 553 -2.27 8.85 6.35
N GLU A 554 -1.06 8.81 5.83
CA GLU A 554 -0.63 7.87 4.77
C GLU A 554 0.25 6.79 5.39
N LEU A 555 0.08 5.53 4.97
CA LEU A 555 0.84 4.40 5.52
C LEU A 555 1.39 3.52 4.39
N HIS A 556 2.67 3.19 4.50
CA HIS A 556 3.36 2.22 3.66
C HIS A 556 4.11 1.22 4.52
N THR A 557 3.75 -0.06 4.43
CA THR A 557 4.60 -1.14 4.95
C THR A 557 5.38 -1.78 3.81
N LEU A 558 6.61 -2.22 4.09
CA LEU A 558 7.56 -2.76 3.11
C LEU A 558 7.85 -4.22 3.43
N ALA A 559 7.47 -5.14 2.53
CA ALA A 559 7.66 -6.59 2.73
C ALA A 559 9.14 -6.95 2.93
N LYS A 560 9.40 -7.92 3.81
CA LYS A 560 10.74 -8.42 4.13
C LYS A 560 11.75 -7.36 4.62
N ARG A 561 11.35 -6.11 4.87
CA ARG A 561 12.26 -5.08 5.38
C ARG A 561 12.29 -5.08 6.90
N ASN A 562 13.50 -5.09 7.45
CA ASN A 562 13.77 -5.05 8.88
C ASN A 562 13.82 -3.61 9.42
N HIS A 563 14.05 -3.49 10.72
CA HIS A 563 14.43 -2.21 11.33
C HIS A 563 15.68 -1.65 10.64
N CYS A 564 15.75 -0.34 10.47
CA CYS A 564 16.85 0.33 9.76
C CYS A 564 17.00 -0.08 8.28
N PHE A 565 15.91 -0.36 7.57
CA PHE A 565 15.93 -0.68 6.13
C PHE A 565 16.61 0.38 5.27
N GLN A 566 16.79 1.60 5.78
CA GLN A 566 17.57 2.68 5.17
C GLN A 566 19.08 2.36 5.12
N ARG A 567 19.54 1.41 5.93
CA ARG A 567 20.95 0.99 5.99
C ARG A 567 21.22 -0.09 4.94
N VAL A 568 21.92 0.28 3.91
CA VAL A 568 22.32 -0.65 2.86
C VAL A 568 23.63 -1.33 3.26
N ALA A 569 23.55 -2.34 4.11
CA ALA A 569 24.69 -3.17 4.46
C ALA A 569 24.81 -4.42 3.58
N THR A 570 23.69 -4.88 2.98
CA THR A 570 23.63 -6.10 2.18
C THR A 570 22.66 -5.89 1.01
N PRO A 571 22.99 -6.29 -0.21
CA PRO A 571 22.05 -6.26 -1.34
C PRO A 571 20.72 -6.95 -0.98
N GLY A 572 19.60 -6.32 -1.32
CA GLY A 572 18.25 -6.84 -1.05
C GLY A 572 17.70 -6.60 0.36
N THR A 573 18.43 -5.98 1.29
CA THR A 573 17.95 -5.69 2.66
C THR A 573 17.52 -4.23 2.88
N GLY A 574 17.93 -3.31 2.02
CA GLY A 574 17.56 -1.89 2.07
C GLY A 574 16.45 -1.53 1.07
N SER A 575 15.86 -0.37 1.22
CA SER A 575 14.97 0.25 0.25
C SER A 575 15.23 1.75 0.20
N TYR A 576 15.25 2.34 -1.01
CA TYR A 576 15.32 3.78 -1.23
C TYR A 576 14.06 4.38 -1.84
N THR A 577 13.11 3.57 -2.23
CA THR A 577 11.78 4.02 -2.71
C THR A 577 11.03 4.84 -1.65
N TRP A 578 11.42 4.73 -0.38
CA TRP A 578 10.88 5.56 0.70
C TRP A 578 11.12 7.06 0.49
N LEU A 579 12.22 7.45 -0.18
CA LEU A 579 12.51 8.84 -0.51
C LEU A 579 11.48 9.43 -1.46
N GLU A 580 11.13 8.67 -2.49
CA GLU A 580 10.10 9.09 -3.45
C GLU A 580 8.71 9.17 -2.80
N ARG A 581 8.39 8.24 -1.89
CA ARG A 581 7.13 8.26 -1.12
C ARG A 581 6.99 9.53 -0.29
N ILE A 582 8.08 10.00 0.34
CA ILE A 582 8.09 11.28 1.06
C ILE A 582 7.76 12.43 0.11
N TRP A 583 8.41 12.48 -1.04
CA TRP A 583 8.17 13.55 -2.01
C TRP A 583 6.76 13.50 -2.59
N ASP A 584 6.23 12.32 -2.86
CA ASP A 584 4.87 12.12 -3.35
C ASP A 584 3.83 12.60 -2.34
N PHE A 585 3.97 12.21 -1.07
CA PHE A 585 3.13 12.69 0.03
C PHE A 585 3.14 14.22 0.12
N MET A 586 4.33 14.83 0.11
CA MET A 586 4.48 16.29 0.17
C MET A 586 3.83 16.97 -1.04
N THR A 587 3.96 16.38 -2.22
CA THR A 587 3.41 16.92 -3.47
C THR A 587 1.88 16.86 -3.47
N GLN A 588 1.31 15.73 -3.09
CA GLN A 588 -0.15 15.55 -3.01
C GLN A 588 -0.79 16.53 -2.03
N LYS A 589 -0.14 16.75 -0.89
CA LYS A 589 -0.61 17.67 0.14
C LYS A 589 -0.25 19.15 -0.14
N GLY A 590 0.52 19.41 -1.18
CA GLY A 590 0.99 20.75 -1.53
C GLY A 590 2.00 21.33 -0.56
N PHE A 591 2.66 20.51 0.27
CA PHE A 591 3.64 20.96 1.24
C PHE A 591 4.94 21.45 0.59
N ASN A 592 5.27 21.00 -0.60
CA ASN A 592 6.49 21.34 -1.34
C ASN A 592 6.27 22.37 -2.47
N LYS A 593 5.15 23.08 -2.47
CA LYS A 593 4.85 24.16 -3.44
C LYS A 593 5.64 25.44 -3.15
#